data_76a3ba5bdd616f18035e72fd49e262d6
#
_entry.id   76a3ba5bdd616f18035e72fd49e262d6
#
_cell.length_a   1.000
_cell.length_b   1.000
_cell.length_c   1.000
_cell.angle_alpha   90.00
_cell.angle_beta   90.00
_cell.angle_gamma   90.00
#
_symmetry.space_group_name_H-M   'P 1'
#
loop_
_entity.id
_entity.type
_entity.pdbx_description
1 polymer ?
#
loop_
_entity_poly.entity_id
_entity_poly.type
_entity_poly.pdbx_seq_one_letter_code
_entity_poly.pdbx_strand_id
1 'polypeptide(L)'
;MGRTIDYIMNAVERFTALLAGRGPGPELDVGALAIAAGADPELDTGPALRELDRLAQRVDSLETLIHRLFVEEGFAGNTGSYYDPRNSLLDQVIDRRLGIPITLSVVCIEVGRRAGVSLEGVSMPGHFLVRPLANDRYIDAFNGGELLDLAGCEALFRASTRAGPNVRFGRHLLTTSPRRAIFARILENLRVVYRGLGRSADLEWVLRMRLALPGVGIQDLMELGHTLGQQGRFREGAAFLESRIPDWPQHAEVLGQAARSLRANLN
;
A
#
# COMPACT_ATOMS: atom_id res chain seq x y z
N MET A 1 18.25 19.72 6.72
CA MET A 1 17.86 19.26 5.39
C MET A 1 18.61 18.00 4.93
N GLY A 2 19.95 17.92 5.03
CA GLY A 2 20.71 16.73 4.61
C GLY A 2 20.34 15.45 5.39
N ARG A 3 20.25 15.47 6.72
CA ARG A 3 19.92 14.27 7.52
C ARG A 3 18.59 13.63 7.17
N THR A 4 17.55 14.41 6.87
CA THR A 4 16.22 13.89 6.52
C THR A 4 16.24 13.11 5.18
N ILE A 5 17.00 13.58 4.19
CA ILE A 5 17.15 12.90 2.90
C ILE A 5 17.88 11.57 3.07
N ASP A 6 18.97 11.54 3.84
CA ASP A 6 19.74 10.31 4.10
C ASP A 6 18.90 9.24 4.82
N TYR A 7 18.06 9.62 5.77
CA TYR A 7 17.16 8.71 6.48
C TYR A 7 16.06 8.15 5.58
N ILE A 8 15.45 9.00 4.73
CA ILE A 8 14.44 8.56 3.74
C ILE A 8 15.06 7.58 2.76
N MET A 9 16.25 7.87 2.25
CA MET A 9 16.96 6.98 1.33
C MET A 9 17.25 5.62 1.97
N ASN A 10 17.63 5.58 3.25
CA ASN A 10 17.84 4.34 3.99
C ASN A 10 16.55 3.49 4.09
N ALA A 11 15.38 4.09 4.36
CA ALA A 11 14.10 3.37 4.38
C ALA A 11 13.74 2.81 2.98
N VAL A 12 13.94 3.58 1.92
CA VAL A 12 13.73 3.15 0.52
C VAL A 12 14.67 1.99 0.16
N GLU A 13 15.95 2.08 0.53
CA GLU A 13 16.95 1.03 0.29
C GLU A 13 16.60 -0.26 1.02
N ARG A 14 16.20 -0.18 2.30
CA ARG A 14 15.74 -1.35 3.08
C ARG A 14 14.53 -2.01 2.44
N PHE A 15 13.53 -1.24 2.05
CA PHE A 15 12.35 -1.77 1.35
C PHE A 15 12.73 -2.43 0.03
N THR A 16 13.59 -1.79 -0.76
CA THR A 16 14.08 -2.35 -2.03
C THR A 16 14.86 -3.65 -1.82
N ALA A 17 15.72 -3.70 -0.79
CA ALA A 17 16.47 -4.90 -0.43
C ALA A 17 15.56 -6.07 -0.03
N LEU A 18 14.47 -5.81 0.72
CA LEU A 18 13.46 -6.82 1.07
C LEU A 18 12.77 -7.41 -0.17
N LEU A 19 12.68 -6.64 -1.24
CA LEU A 19 12.09 -7.07 -2.51
C LEU A 19 13.11 -7.69 -3.48
N ALA A 20 14.43 -7.60 -3.18
CA ALA A 20 15.47 -8.16 -4.02
C ALA A 20 15.39 -9.68 -4.01
N GLY A 21 14.85 -10.26 -5.07
CA GLY A 21 14.71 -11.71 -5.23
C GLY A 21 13.56 -12.11 -6.13
N ARG A 22 13.58 -13.36 -6.61
CA ARG A 22 12.54 -13.90 -7.52
C ARG A 22 11.32 -14.49 -6.79
N GLY A 23 11.30 -14.45 -5.46
CA GLY A 23 10.22 -15.02 -4.64
C GLY A 23 9.00 -14.09 -4.47
N PRO A 24 8.02 -14.50 -3.65
CA PRO A 24 6.79 -13.74 -3.39
C PRO A 24 7.03 -12.40 -2.68
N GLY A 25 8.24 -12.15 -2.21
CA GLY A 25 8.58 -11.01 -1.36
C GLY A 25 8.47 -11.33 0.14
N PRO A 26 8.72 -10.34 1.01
CA PRO A 26 8.61 -10.49 2.46
C PRO A 26 7.17 -10.82 2.89
N GLU A 27 6.99 -11.24 4.15
CA GLU A 27 5.65 -11.33 4.74
C GLU A 27 4.99 -9.94 4.74
N LEU A 28 3.65 -9.91 4.78
CA LEU A 28 2.92 -8.65 4.57
C LEU A 28 3.19 -7.63 5.70
N ASP A 29 3.33 -8.09 6.93
CA ASP A 29 3.69 -7.25 8.07
C ASP A 29 5.06 -6.59 7.89
N VAL A 30 6.07 -7.40 7.54
CA VAL A 30 7.45 -6.91 7.33
C VAL A 30 7.51 -5.87 6.21
N GLY A 31 6.86 -6.16 5.06
CA GLY A 31 6.86 -5.24 3.94
C GLY A 31 6.04 -3.97 4.20
N ALA A 32 4.88 -4.08 4.87
CA ALA A 32 4.05 -2.92 5.18
C ALA A 32 4.67 -2.04 6.29
N LEU A 33 5.36 -2.62 7.27
CA LEU A 33 6.13 -1.85 8.26
C LEU A 33 7.37 -1.19 7.64
N ALA A 34 8.01 -1.83 6.65
CA ALA A 34 9.08 -1.19 5.90
C ALA A 34 8.57 0.01 5.06
N ILE A 35 7.32 -0.03 4.56
CA ILE A 35 6.66 1.13 3.97
C ILE A 35 6.41 2.20 5.02
N ALA A 36 5.93 1.85 6.22
CA ALA A 36 5.68 2.79 7.31
C ALA A 36 6.96 3.52 7.75
N ALA A 37 8.11 2.84 7.72
CA ALA A 37 9.41 3.44 7.97
C ALA A 37 9.81 4.55 6.96
N GLY A 38 9.13 4.66 5.82
CA GLY A 38 9.27 5.79 4.92
C GLY A 38 8.71 7.09 5.49
N ALA A 39 7.67 7.00 6.31
CA ALA A 39 7.08 8.16 7.00
C ALA A 39 7.78 8.48 8.33
N ASP A 40 8.33 7.46 9.00
CA ASP A 40 9.13 7.57 10.22
C ASP A 40 10.38 6.69 10.10
N PRO A 41 11.51 7.26 9.62
CA PRO A 41 12.74 6.49 9.43
C PRO A 41 13.37 5.90 10.69
N GLU A 42 12.97 6.37 11.87
CA GLU A 42 13.41 5.85 13.17
C GLU A 42 12.42 4.82 13.76
N LEU A 43 11.38 4.45 13.00
CA LEU A 43 10.35 3.52 13.46
C LEU A 43 10.96 2.20 13.95
N ASP A 44 10.75 1.91 15.25
CA ASP A 44 10.92 0.56 15.80
C ASP A 44 9.70 -0.29 15.43
N THR A 45 9.90 -1.25 14.56
CA THR A 45 8.83 -2.16 14.12
C THR A 45 8.51 -3.26 15.14
N GLY A 46 9.35 -3.46 16.14
CA GLY A 46 9.21 -4.50 17.15
C GLY A 46 7.89 -4.42 17.94
N PRO A 47 7.44 -3.26 18.43
CA PRO A 47 6.14 -3.14 19.09
C PRO A 47 4.97 -3.61 18.23
N ALA A 48 4.91 -3.20 16.96
CA ALA A 48 3.84 -3.61 16.04
C ALA A 48 3.83 -5.12 15.77
N LEU A 49 5.00 -5.73 15.59
CA LEU A 49 5.12 -7.18 15.42
C LEU A 49 4.67 -7.93 16.66
N ARG A 50 5.10 -7.52 17.86
CA ARG A 50 4.64 -8.12 19.12
C ARG A 50 3.14 -7.97 19.33
N GLU A 51 2.55 -6.87 18.88
CA GLU A 51 1.12 -6.66 18.96
C GLU A 51 0.36 -7.61 18.01
N LEU A 52 0.86 -7.85 16.80
CA LEU A 52 0.28 -8.87 15.91
C LEU A 52 0.38 -10.28 16.54
N ASP A 53 1.48 -10.59 17.23
CA ASP A 53 1.64 -11.86 17.95
C ASP A 53 0.64 -11.96 19.10
N ARG A 54 0.40 -10.87 19.85
CA ARG A 54 -0.61 -10.82 20.92
C ARG A 54 -2.03 -11.01 20.37
N LEU A 55 -2.35 -10.36 19.28
CA LEU A 55 -3.66 -10.46 18.62
C LEU A 55 -3.98 -11.88 18.17
N ALA A 56 -2.97 -12.66 17.79
CA ALA A 56 -3.14 -14.05 17.39
C ALA A 56 -3.36 -15.03 18.55
N GLN A 57 -3.12 -14.61 19.79
CA GLN A 57 -3.31 -15.48 20.95
C GLN A 57 -4.79 -15.86 21.13
N ARG A 58 -5.05 -17.15 21.36
CA ARG A 58 -6.41 -17.72 21.52
C ARG A 58 -7.31 -17.58 20.28
N VAL A 59 -6.70 -17.36 19.12
CA VAL A 59 -7.37 -17.48 17.81
C VAL A 59 -7.08 -18.88 17.28
N ASP A 60 -8.12 -19.65 16.97
CA ASP A 60 -8.03 -21.04 16.51
C ASP A 60 -8.97 -21.33 15.34
N SER A 61 -9.78 -20.36 14.95
CA SER A 61 -10.76 -20.46 13.87
C SER A 61 -10.99 -19.11 13.18
N LEU A 62 -11.70 -19.14 12.07
CA LEU A 62 -12.11 -17.92 11.37
C LEU A 62 -13.04 -17.06 12.25
N GLU A 63 -13.95 -17.69 12.95
CA GLU A 63 -14.92 -17.02 13.83
C GLU A 63 -14.21 -16.30 14.97
N THR A 64 -13.27 -16.99 15.64
CA THR A 64 -12.50 -16.39 16.74
C THR A 64 -11.56 -15.28 16.22
N LEU A 65 -11.02 -15.38 15.00
CA LEU A 65 -10.24 -14.33 14.37
C LEU A 65 -11.07 -13.05 14.15
N ILE A 66 -12.24 -13.20 13.52
CA ILE A 66 -13.15 -12.08 13.25
C ILE A 66 -13.61 -11.43 14.57
N HIS A 67 -14.03 -12.24 15.54
CA HIS A 67 -14.45 -11.75 16.85
C HIS A 67 -13.31 -11.00 17.56
N ARG A 68 -12.10 -11.57 17.58
CA ARG A 68 -10.92 -10.96 18.19
C ARG A 68 -10.65 -9.59 17.58
N LEU A 69 -10.52 -9.50 16.25
CA LEU A 69 -10.09 -8.27 15.60
C LEU A 69 -11.17 -7.19 15.61
N PHE A 70 -12.40 -7.54 15.27
CA PHE A 70 -13.43 -6.54 14.97
C PHE A 70 -14.39 -6.29 16.13
N VAL A 71 -14.51 -7.23 17.09
CA VAL A 71 -15.39 -7.07 18.26
C VAL A 71 -14.58 -6.73 19.51
N GLU A 72 -13.59 -7.56 19.87
CA GLU A 72 -12.81 -7.33 21.10
C GLU A 72 -11.80 -6.17 20.97
N GLU A 73 -11.04 -6.14 19.89
CA GLU A 73 -9.98 -5.14 19.67
C GLU A 73 -10.46 -3.88 18.93
N GLY A 74 -11.65 -3.94 18.32
CA GLY A 74 -12.32 -2.78 17.73
C GLY A 74 -11.68 -2.26 16.45
N PHE A 75 -10.98 -3.09 15.67
CA PHE A 75 -10.49 -2.67 14.35
C PHE A 75 -11.66 -2.28 13.45
N ALA A 76 -11.56 -1.11 12.82
CA ALA A 76 -12.62 -0.56 11.99
C ALA A 76 -12.10 0.31 10.85
N GLY A 77 -12.91 0.48 9.82
CA GLY A 77 -12.66 1.43 8.75
C GLY A 77 -12.72 2.88 9.21
N ASN A 78 -11.74 3.67 8.86
CA ASN A 78 -11.75 5.10 9.16
C ASN A 78 -12.61 5.86 8.14
N THR A 79 -13.92 5.84 8.34
CA THR A 79 -14.90 6.51 7.47
C THR A 79 -14.89 8.02 7.64
N GLY A 80 -14.56 8.53 8.83
CA GLY A 80 -14.54 9.96 9.14
C GLY A 80 -13.35 10.72 8.54
N SER A 81 -12.24 10.02 8.29
CA SER A 81 -11.01 10.60 7.73
C SER A 81 -10.31 9.58 6.82
N TYR A 82 -10.99 9.18 5.75
CA TYR A 82 -10.49 8.14 4.83
C TYR A 82 -9.11 8.45 4.23
N TYR A 83 -8.86 9.71 3.89
CA TYR A 83 -7.60 10.18 3.29
C TYR A 83 -6.53 10.60 4.32
N ASP A 84 -6.64 10.17 5.58
CA ASP A 84 -5.56 10.31 6.55
C ASP A 84 -4.42 9.33 6.19
N PRO A 85 -3.18 9.80 5.94
CA PRO A 85 -2.08 8.90 5.56
C PRO A 85 -1.79 7.81 6.59
N ARG A 86 -2.09 8.07 7.88
CA ARG A 86 -1.94 7.08 8.97
C ARG A 86 -2.77 5.83 8.76
N ASN A 87 -3.83 5.90 7.97
CA ASN A 87 -4.65 4.72 7.63
C ASN A 87 -3.92 3.73 6.70
N SER A 88 -2.83 4.16 6.06
CA SER A 88 -2.01 3.34 5.16
C SER A 88 -0.68 2.91 5.79
N LEU A 89 -0.34 3.39 6.99
CA LEU A 89 0.89 3.05 7.73
C LEU A 89 0.55 1.97 8.76
N LEU A 90 1.12 0.77 8.62
CA LEU A 90 0.67 -0.41 9.37
C LEU A 90 0.86 -0.28 10.88
N ASP A 91 1.94 0.35 11.35
CA ASP A 91 2.17 0.68 12.75
C ASP A 91 1.03 1.54 13.32
N GLN A 92 0.65 2.60 12.59
CA GLN A 92 -0.43 3.51 12.96
C GLN A 92 -1.82 2.84 12.92
N VAL A 93 -2.03 1.91 11.98
CA VAL A 93 -3.27 1.13 11.90
C VAL A 93 -3.38 0.20 13.10
N ILE A 94 -2.29 -0.48 13.46
CA ILE A 94 -2.26 -1.38 14.62
C ILE A 94 -2.49 -0.58 15.92
N ASP A 95 -1.83 0.54 16.10
CA ASP A 95 -1.95 1.36 17.32
C ASP A 95 -3.36 1.97 17.48
N ARG A 96 -3.89 2.54 16.41
CA ARG A 96 -5.17 3.27 16.40
C ARG A 96 -6.40 2.38 16.21
N ARG A 97 -6.24 1.13 15.81
CA ARG A 97 -7.32 0.21 15.39
C ARG A 97 -8.16 0.75 14.21
N LEU A 98 -7.64 1.71 13.47
CA LEU A 98 -8.32 2.38 12.36
C LEU A 98 -7.46 2.30 11.09
N GLY A 99 -8.09 1.93 9.97
CA GLY A 99 -7.41 1.80 8.69
C GLY A 99 -8.31 1.94 7.48
N ILE A 100 -7.74 1.64 6.32
CA ILE A 100 -8.45 1.50 5.04
C ILE A 100 -8.59 0.00 4.69
N PRO A 101 -9.41 -0.37 3.68
CA PRO A 101 -9.67 -1.79 3.39
C PRO A 101 -8.41 -2.65 3.30
N ILE A 102 -7.37 -2.19 2.60
CA ILE A 102 -6.16 -2.99 2.37
C ILE A 102 -5.31 -3.15 3.64
N THR A 103 -5.14 -2.12 4.46
CA THR A 103 -4.30 -2.21 5.66
C THR A 103 -4.97 -3.01 6.78
N LEU A 104 -6.29 -2.89 6.94
CA LEU A 104 -7.05 -3.76 7.82
C LEU A 104 -7.02 -5.22 7.35
N SER A 105 -7.06 -5.45 6.04
CA SER A 105 -6.90 -6.79 5.46
C SER A 105 -5.50 -7.35 5.74
N VAL A 106 -4.44 -6.54 5.70
CA VAL A 106 -3.08 -6.97 6.08
C VAL A 106 -3.05 -7.40 7.55
N VAL A 107 -3.64 -6.65 8.47
CA VAL A 107 -3.76 -7.04 9.88
C VAL A 107 -4.47 -8.39 9.99
N CYS A 108 -5.63 -8.54 9.33
CA CYS A 108 -6.42 -9.77 9.37
C CYS A 108 -5.62 -10.98 8.84
N ILE A 109 -4.94 -10.85 7.70
CA ILE A 109 -4.13 -11.92 7.10
C ILE A 109 -2.95 -12.27 8.00
N GLU A 110 -2.26 -11.30 8.57
CA GLU A 110 -1.07 -11.54 9.38
C GLU A 110 -1.39 -12.10 10.77
N VAL A 111 -2.50 -11.72 11.37
CA VAL A 111 -3.01 -12.36 12.60
C VAL A 111 -3.47 -13.78 12.30
N GLY A 112 -4.21 -13.98 11.19
CA GLY A 112 -4.61 -15.32 10.74
C GLY A 112 -3.42 -16.24 10.49
N ARG A 113 -2.38 -15.76 9.79
CA ARG A 113 -1.14 -16.53 9.53
C ARG A 113 -0.48 -17.01 10.82
N ARG A 114 -0.40 -16.16 11.85
CA ARG A 114 0.16 -16.50 13.16
C ARG A 114 -0.67 -17.52 13.92
N ALA A 115 -1.99 -17.45 13.74
CA ALA A 115 -2.96 -18.35 14.36
C ALA A 115 -3.20 -19.65 13.58
N GLY A 116 -2.57 -19.83 12.41
CA GLY A 116 -2.79 -21.00 11.56
C GLY A 116 -4.07 -20.94 10.71
N VAL A 117 -4.76 -19.81 10.67
CA VAL A 117 -5.91 -19.56 9.79
C VAL A 117 -5.43 -19.07 8.43
N SER A 118 -5.59 -19.90 7.39
CA SER A 118 -5.09 -19.61 6.04
C SER A 118 -5.99 -18.62 5.31
N LEU A 119 -5.45 -17.45 5.02
CA LEU A 119 -6.13 -16.32 4.40
C LEU A 119 -5.32 -15.77 3.22
N GLU A 120 -6.00 -15.18 2.24
CA GLU A 120 -5.36 -14.44 1.16
C GLU A 120 -6.06 -13.10 0.89
N GLY A 121 -5.30 -12.13 0.40
CA GLY A 121 -5.84 -10.84 -0.02
C GLY A 121 -6.52 -10.94 -1.37
N VAL A 122 -7.66 -10.29 -1.53
CA VAL A 122 -8.44 -10.26 -2.77
C VAL A 122 -8.65 -8.82 -3.22
N SER A 123 -8.13 -8.53 -4.41
CA SER A 123 -8.36 -7.24 -5.06
C SER A 123 -9.73 -7.23 -5.71
N MET A 124 -10.55 -6.26 -5.32
CA MET A 124 -11.80 -5.92 -5.98
C MET A 124 -11.74 -4.46 -6.41
N PRO A 125 -12.26 -4.09 -7.60
CA PRO A 125 -12.33 -2.68 -7.97
C PRO A 125 -13.07 -1.86 -6.90
N GLY A 126 -12.45 -0.77 -6.45
CA GLY A 126 -12.99 0.10 -5.40
C GLY A 126 -12.86 -0.42 -3.97
N HIS A 127 -12.45 -1.70 -3.75
CA HIS A 127 -12.33 -2.27 -2.41
C HIS A 127 -11.21 -3.32 -2.31
N PHE A 128 -10.93 -3.80 -1.10
CA PHE A 128 -10.02 -4.91 -0.85
C PHE A 128 -10.63 -5.82 0.22
N LEU A 129 -10.60 -7.12 -0.04
CA LEU A 129 -11.22 -8.13 0.80
C LEU A 129 -10.19 -9.18 1.25
N VAL A 130 -10.55 -10.02 2.20
CA VAL A 130 -9.78 -11.20 2.61
C VAL A 130 -10.59 -12.45 2.33
N ARG A 131 -9.97 -13.46 1.70
CA ARG A 131 -10.60 -14.75 1.43
C ARG A 131 -10.01 -15.83 2.33
N PRO A 132 -10.83 -16.51 3.17
CA PRO A 132 -10.44 -17.75 3.81
C PRO A 132 -10.27 -18.85 2.76
N LEU A 133 -9.17 -19.63 2.85
CA LEU A 133 -8.97 -20.73 1.89
C LEU A 133 -9.88 -21.93 2.13
N ALA A 134 -10.50 -22.00 3.32
CA ALA A 134 -11.37 -23.10 3.72
C ALA A 134 -12.81 -23.02 3.17
N ASN A 135 -13.23 -21.85 2.65
CA ASN A 135 -14.60 -21.66 2.17
C ASN A 135 -14.68 -20.56 1.09
N ASP A 136 -15.88 -20.41 0.50
CA ASP A 136 -16.19 -19.46 -0.57
C ASP A 136 -16.73 -18.10 -0.06
N ARG A 137 -16.32 -17.67 1.13
CA ARG A 137 -16.71 -16.38 1.70
C ARG A 137 -15.59 -15.37 1.60
N TYR A 138 -15.93 -14.11 1.80
CA TYR A 138 -14.99 -12.99 1.81
C TYR A 138 -15.21 -12.17 3.06
N ILE A 139 -14.12 -11.76 3.72
CA ILE A 139 -14.17 -10.92 4.91
C ILE A 139 -13.99 -9.46 4.44
N ASP A 140 -14.92 -8.59 4.78
CA ASP A 140 -14.78 -7.16 4.65
C ASP A 140 -14.21 -6.58 5.95
N ALA A 141 -12.89 -6.48 6.01
CA ALA A 141 -12.18 -5.96 7.17
C ALA A 141 -12.48 -4.48 7.46
N PHE A 142 -12.90 -3.72 6.43
CA PHE A 142 -13.25 -2.29 6.57
C PHE A 142 -14.62 -2.11 7.24
N ASN A 143 -15.55 -3.00 6.97
CA ASN A 143 -16.89 -3.01 7.54
C ASN A 143 -17.01 -4.03 8.69
N GLY A 144 -16.04 -4.03 9.62
CA GLY A 144 -16.13 -4.79 10.87
C GLY A 144 -16.01 -6.29 10.70
N GLY A 145 -15.35 -6.79 9.66
CA GLY A 145 -15.17 -8.22 9.44
C GLY A 145 -16.40 -8.94 8.91
N GLU A 146 -17.32 -8.23 8.26
CA GLU A 146 -18.52 -8.83 7.66
C GLU A 146 -18.15 -9.94 6.68
N LEU A 147 -18.83 -11.09 6.78
CA LEU A 147 -18.66 -12.24 5.91
C LEU A 147 -19.60 -12.15 4.70
N LEU A 148 -19.06 -11.85 3.55
CA LEU A 148 -19.77 -11.71 2.30
C LEU A 148 -19.76 -13.01 1.48
N ASP A 149 -20.86 -13.30 0.82
CA ASP A 149 -20.92 -14.21 -0.31
C ASP A 149 -20.69 -13.43 -1.64
N LEU A 150 -20.86 -14.09 -2.77
CA LEU A 150 -20.69 -13.46 -4.08
C LEU A 150 -21.69 -12.31 -4.31
N ALA A 151 -22.91 -12.44 -3.80
CA ALA A 151 -23.92 -11.39 -3.94
C ALA A 151 -23.61 -10.18 -3.06
N GLY A 152 -23.11 -10.41 -1.85
CA GLY A 152 -22.60 -9.35 -0.96
C GLY A 152 -21.40 -8.62 -1.57
N CYS A 153 -20.47 -9.34 -2.19
CA CYS A 153 -19.35 -8.73 -2.93
C CYS A 153 -19.84 -7.88 -4.12
N GLU A 154 -20.87 -8.33 -4.87
CA GLU A 154 -21.47 -7.54 -5.94
C GLU A 154 -22.09 -6.25 -5.42
N ALA A 155 -22.86 -6.33 -4.33
CA ALA A 155 -23.46 -5.15 -3.72
C ALA A 155 -22.40 -4.13 -3.28
N LEU A 156 -21.33 -4.60 -2.62
CA LEU A 156 -20.19 -3.77 -2.21
C LEU A 156 -19.44 -3.16 -3.41
N PHE A 157 -19.22 -3.95 -4.48
CA PHE A 157 -18.61 -3.45 -5.72
C PHE A 157 -19.42 -2.29 -6.31
N ARG A 158 -20.74 -2.45 -6.42
CA ARG A 158 -21.62 -1.40 -6.96
C ARG A 158 -21.63 -0.15 -6.10
N ALA A 159 -21.63 -0.32 -4.79
CA ALA A 159 -21.59 0.81 -3.84
C ALA A 159 -20.26 1.57 -3.93
N SER A 160 -19.12 0.87 -4.01
CA SER A 160 -17.78 1.49 -3.99
C SER A 160 -17.36 2.08 -5.34
N THR A 161 -17.81 1.51 -6.47
CA THR A 161 -17.42 1.98 -7.82
C THR A 161 -18.48 2.82 -8.51
N ARG A 162 -19.71 2.83 -8.01
CA ARG A 162 -20.89 3.40 -8.67
C ARG A 162 -21.14 2.79 -10.06
N ALA A 163 -20.70 1.53 -10.26
CA ALA A 163 -20.87 0.85 -11.52
C ALA A 163 -22.35 0.62 -11.85
N GLY A 164 -22.76 0.99 -13.05
CA GLY A 164 -24.11 0.80 -13.55
C GLY A 164 -24.46 -0.68 -13.82
N PRO A 165 -25.72 -1.00 -14.09
CA PRO A 165 -26.22 -2.36 -14.28
C PRO A 165 -25.56 -3.11 -15.47
N ASN A 166 -25.03 -2.38 -16.45
CA ASN A 166 -24.36 -2.95 -17.62
C ASN A 166 -22.94 -3.50 -17.32
N VAL A 167 -22.36 -3.18 -16.16
CA VAL A 167 -21.08 -3.75 -15.75
C VAL A 167 -21.33 -5.10 -15.12
N ARG A 168 -20.87 -6.17 -15.80
CA ARG A 168 -21.01 -7.53 -15.28
C ARG A 168 -20.07 -7.73 -14.10
N PHE A 169 -20.62 -8.12 -12.95
CA PHE A 169 -19.86 -8.58 -11.82
C PHE A 169 -19.68 -10.09 -11.87
N GLY A 170 -18.58 -10.58 -11.30
CA GLY A 170 -18.31 -12.01 -11.19
C GLY A 170 -16.95 -12.29 -10.56
N ARG A 171 -16.61 -13.57 -10.36
CA ARG A 171 -15.34 -13.99 -9.72
C ARG A 171 -14.09 -13.43 -10.39
N HIS A 172 -14.16 -13.07 -11.68
CA HIS A 172 -13.04 -12.44 -12.40
C HIS A 172 -12.64 -11.06 -11.85
N LEU A 173 -13.51 -10.40 -11.09
CA LEU A 173 -13.23 -9.15 -10.37
C LEU A 173 -12.76 -9.36 -8.92
N LEU A 174 -12.69 -10.61 -8.46
CA LEU A 174 -12.24 -11.01 -7.14
C LEU A 174 -10.93 -11.80 -7.26
N THR A 175 -9.87 -11.10 -7.63
CA THR A 175 -8.59 -11.74 -7.93
C THR A 175 -7.67 -11.76 -6.72
N THR A 176 -7.05 -12.91 -6.45
CA THR A 176 -6.02 -13.04 -5.41
C THR A 176 -4.87 -12.09 -5.71
N SER A 177 -4.45 -11.35 -4.71
CA SER A 177 -3.38 -10.36 -4.80
C SER A 177 -2.09 -10.89 -4.23
N PRO A 178 -1.03 -11.07 -5.04
CA PRO A 178 0.29 -11.40 -4.51
C PRO A 178 0.83 -10.26 -3.64
N ARG A 179 1.69 -10.59 -2.68
CA ARG A 179 2.25 -9.64 -1.69
C ARG A 179 2.76 -8.34 -2.31
N ARG A 180 3.52 -8.44 -3.41
CA ARG A 180 4.05 -7.26 -4.13
C ARG A 180 2.95 -6.34 -4.67
N ALA A 181 1.82 -6.90 -5.11
CA ALA A 181 0.67 -6.12 -5.55
C ALA A 181 -0.04 -5.42 -4.37
N ILE A 182 -0.06 -6.06 -3.19
CA ILE A 182 -0.57 -5.46 -1.95
C ILE A 182 0.30 -4.26 -1.56
N PHE A 183 1.64 -4.40 -1.56
CA PHE A 183 2.55 -3.28 -1.29
C PHE A 183 2.39 -2.15 -2.30
N ALA A 184 2.27 -2.48 -3.60
CA ALA A 184 2.04 -1.48 -4.64
C ALA A 184 0.74 -0.70 -4.39
N ARG A 185 -0.32 -1.37 -3.92
CA ARG A 185 -1.60 -0.73 -3.63
C ARG A 185 -1.56 0.12 -2.35
N ILE A 186 -0.82 -0.29 -1.31
CA ILE A 186 -0.58 0.54 -0.13
C ILE A 186 0.14 1.84 -0.53
N LEU A 187 1.20 1.73 -1.33
CA LEU A 187 1.95 2.88 -1.83
C LEU A 187 1.10 3.77 -2.76
N GLU A 188 0.19 3.18 -3.57
CA GLU A 188 -0.73 3.96 -4.39
C GLU A 188 -1.72 4.77 -3.55
N ASN A 189 -2.23 4.22 -2.46
CA ASN A 189 -3.07 4.97 -1.52
C ASN A 189 -2.29 6.15 -0.91
N LEU A 190 -1.07 5.93 -0.44
CA LEU A 190 -0.21 6.99 0.08
C LEU A 190 0.12 8.04 -0.99
N ARG A 191 0.40 7.62 -2.23
CA ARG A 191 0.63 8.52 -3.37
C ARG A 191 -0.55 9.46 -3.60
N VAL A 192 -1.77 8.91 -3.65
CA VAL A 192 -3.00 9.70 -3.83
C VAL A 192 -3.17 10.69 -2.67
N VAL A 193 -2.98 10.24 -1.44
CA VAL A 193 -3.13 11.07 -0.25
C VAL A 193 -2.08 12.19 -0.21
N TYR A 194 -0.80 11.89 -0.33
CA TYR A 194 0.26 12.91 -0.23
C TYR A 194 0.24 13.89 -1.40
N ARG A 195 -0.12 13.43 -2.60
CA ARG A 195 -0.35 14.32 -3.73
C ARG A 195 -1.52 15.27 -3.48
N GLY A 196 -2.64 14.77 -2.97
CA GLY A 196 -3.81 15.58 -2.62
C GLY A 196 -3.54 16.62 -1.53
N LEU A 197 -2.64 16.30 -0.60
CA LEU A 197 -2.20 17.20 0.49
C LEU A 197 -1.06 18.17 0.07
N GLY A 198 -0.50 18.05 -1.13
CA GLY A 198 0.64 18.84 -1.58
C GLY A 198 1.95 18.54 -0.83
N ARG A 199 2.05 17.38 -0.17
CA ARG A 199 3.19 16.99 0.66
C ARG A 199 4.28 16.33 -0.21
N SER A 200 5.01 17.15 -0.98
CA SER A 200 5.99 16.67 -1.96
C SER A 200 7.15 15.86 -1.35
N ALA A 201 7.58 16.19 -0.12
CA ALA A 201 8.62 15.42 0.56
C ALA A 201 8.17 13.99 0.92
N ASP A 202 6.92 13.85 1.34
CA ASP A 202 6.36 12.52 1.61
C ASP A 202 6.03 11.76 0.32
N LEU A 203 5.57 12.46 -0.71
CA LEU A 203 5.32 11.85 -2.01
C LEU A 203 6.61 11.28 -2.63
N GLU A 204 7.76 11.91 -2.40
CA GLU A 204 9.04 11.45 -2.93
C GLU A 204 9.38 10.04 -2.49
N TRP A 205 9.38 9.74 -1.19
CA TRP A 205 9.75 8.40 -0.71
C TRP A 205 8.75 7.34 -1.17
N VAL A 206 7.46 7.68 -1.23
CA VAL A 206 6.43 6.78 -1.78
C VAL A 206 6.74 6.41 -3.22
N LEU A 207 7.03 7.40 -4.07
CA LEU A 207 7.36 7.17 -5.48
C LEU A 207 8.66 6.35 -5.63
N ARG A 208 9.69 6.64 -4.82
CA ARG A 208 10.93 5.88 -4.83
C ARG A 208 10.70 4.40 -4.46
N MET A 209 9.89 4.11 -3.43
CA MET A 209 9.52 2.74 -3.08
C MET A 209 8.70 2.06 -4.18
N ARG A 210 7.79 2.79 -4.84
CA ARG A 210 7.03 2.24 -5.98
C ARG A 210 7.91 1.78 -7.12
N LEU A 211 9.01 2.48 -7.38
CA LEU A 211 9.96 2.09 -8.44
C LEU A 211 10.65 0.73 -8.20
N ALA A 212 10.61 0.20 -6.97
CA ALA A 212 11.13 -1.13 -6.64
C ALA A 212 10.09 -2.26 -6.88
N LEU A 213 8.85 -1.92 -7.25
CA LEU A 213 7.75 -2.86 -7.42
C LEU A 213 7.40 -3.09 -8.90
N PRO A 214 6.73 -4.21 -9.24
CA PRO A 214 6.22 -4.46 -10.58
C PRO A 214 5.18 -3.41 -11.01
N GLY A 215 5.05 -3.22 -12.34
CA GLY A 215 4.02 -2.34 -12.92
C GLY A 215 4.37 -0.86 -12.91
N VAL A 216 5.65 -0.51 -12.72
CA VAL A 216 6.15 0.85 -12.92
C VAL A 216 5.93 1.28 -14.36
N GLY A 217 5.38 2.48 -14.55
CA GLY A 217 5.18 3.10 -15.84
C GLY A 217 5.95 4.42 -15.98
N ILE A 218 5.95 4.95 -17.21
CA ILE A 218 6.57 6.26 -17.50
C ILE A 218 6.02 7.37 -16.59
N GLN A 219 4.74 7.26 -16.20
CA GLN A 219 4.08 8.25 -15.33
C GLN A 219 4.70 8.29 -13.93
N ASP A 220 5.13 7.14 -13.37
CA ASP A 220 5.78 7.09 -12.06
C ASP A 220 7.14 7.81 -12.10
N LEU A 221 7.90 7.66 -13.20
CA LEU A 221 9.18 8.35 -13.41
C LEU A 221 8.97 9.86 -13.54
N MET A 222 8.01 10.25 -14.37
CA MET A 222 7.69 11.66 -14.60
C MET A 222 7.22 12.34 -13.31
N GLU A 223 6.38 11.67 -12.52
CA GLU A 223 5.89 12.21 -11.26
C GLU A 223 7.01 12.40 -10.24
N LEU A 224 7.97 11.45 -10.14
CA LEU A 224 9.12 11.63 -9.24
C LEU A 224 10.00 12.79 -9.71
N GLY A 225 10.30 12.90 -11.01
CA GLY A 225 11.06 14.04 -11.55
C GLY A 225 10.38 15.38 -11.25
N HIS A 226 9.06 15.46 -11.45
CA HIS A 226 8.27 16.64 -11.12
C HIS A 226 8.27 16.95 -9.62
N THR A 227 8.09 15.93 -8.78
CA THR A 227 8.10 16.05 -7.31
C THR A 227 9.42 16.64 -6.80
N LEU A 228 10.56 16.19 -7.35
CA LEU A 228 11.87 16.76 -7.05
C LEU A 228 11.96 18.23 -7.49
N GLY A 229 11.40 18.56 -8.66
CA GLY A 229 11.29 19.95 -9.13
C GLY A 229 10.46 20.84 -8.20
N GLN A 230 9.32 20.35 -7.70
CA GLN A 230 8.49 21.06 -6.70
C GLN A 230 9.22 21.35 -5.39
N GLN A 231 10.22 20.55 -5.05
CA GLN A 231 11.11 20.76 -3.90
C GLN A 231 12.29 21.69 -4.21
N GLY A 232 12.37 22.28 -5.42
CA GLY A 232 13.50 23.09 -5.87
C GLY A 232 14.75 22.26 -6.25
N ARG A 233 14.67 20.93 -6.25
CA ARG A 233 15.76 19.99 -6.57
C ARG A 233 15.81 19.70 -8.08
N PHE A 234 15.81 20.78 -8.89
CA PHE A 234 15.72 20.70 -10.35
C PHE A 234 16.85 19.88 -10.99
N ARG A 235 18.10 20.04 -10.51
CA ARG A 235 19.25 19.28 -11.04
C ARG A 235 19.09 17.78 -10.80
N GLU A 236 18.65 17.41 -9.60
CA GLU A 236 18.45 16.02 -9.23
C GLU A 236 17.30 15.40 -10.02
N GLY A 237 16.16 16.10 -10.14
CA GLY A 237 15.03 15.65 -10.95
C GLY A 237 15.41 15.43 -12.41
N ALA A 238 16.18 16.35 -13.01
CA ALA A 238 16.68 16.21 -14.38
C ALA A 238 17.62 15.00 -14.51
N ALA A 239 18.60 14.88 -13.61
CA ALA A 239 19.56 13.76 -13.62
C ALA A 239 18.85 12.41 -13.43
N PHE A 240 17.83 12.35 -12.54
CA PHE A 240 17.02 11.17 -12.35
C PHE A 240 16.33 10.74 -13.65
N LEU A 241 15.63 11.65 -14.34
CA LEU A 241 14.93 11.34 -15.58
C LEU A 241 15.91 10.91 -16.70
N GLU A 242 17.03 11.62 -16.85
CA GLU A 242 18.08 11.28 -17.82
C GLU A 242 18.66 9.88 -17.58
N SER A 243 18.87 9.50 -16.31
CA SER A 243 19.39 8.18 -15.93
C SER A 243 18.47 7.01 -16.31
N ARG A 244 17.18 7.29 -16.55
CA ARG A 244 16.18 6.28 -16.92
C ARG A 244 16.05 6.06 -18.44
N ILE A 245 16.59 6.96 -19.25
CA ILE A 245 16.49 6.86 -20.71
C ILE A 245 17.02 5.53 -21.28
N PRO A 246 18.15 4.97 -20.81
CA PRO A 246 18.64 3.69 -21.32
C PRO A 246 17.67 2.52 -21.10
N ASP A 247 16.96 2.52 -19.99
CA ASP A 247 16.00 1.47 -19.62
C ASP A 247 14.62 1.66 -20.31
N TRP A 248 14.36 2.89 -20.83
CA TRP A 248 13.07 3.31 -21.41
C TRP A 248 13.27 3.97 -22.78
N PRO A 249 13.92 3.32 -23.74
CA PRO A 249 14.28 3.96 -25.03
C PRO A 249 13.05 4.43 -25.81
N GLN A 250 11.89 3.75 -25.69
CA GLN A 250 10.64 4.16 -26.31
C GLN A 250 10.05 5.47 -25.76
N HIS A 251 10.56 5.94 -24.61
CA HIS A 251 10.14 7.18 -23.95
C HIS A 251 11.29 8.21 -23.83
N ALA A 252 12.40 7.99 -24.53
CA ALA A 252 13.62 8.82 -24.43
C ALA A 252 13.34 10.30 -24.69
N GLU A 253 12.51 10.61 -25.68
CA GLU A 253 12.18 12.00 -26.03
C GLU A 253 11.39 12.69 -24.91
N VAL A 254 10.35 12.02 -24.34
CA VAL A 254 9.52 12.56 -23.25
C VAL A 254 10.34 12.77 -21.99
N LEU A 255 11.17 11.80 -21.62
CA LEU A 255 12.08 11.90 -20.45
C LEU A 255 13.10 13.03 -20.64
N GLY A 256 13.71 13.11 -21.84
CA GLY A 256 14.67 14.16 -22.16
C GLY A 256 14.06 15.56 -22.18
N GLN A 257 12.83 15.71 -22.67
CA GLN A 257 12.12 17.00 -22.66
C GLN A 257 11.81 17.43 -21.21
N ALA A 258 11.31 16.51 -20.37
CA ALA A 258 11.03 16.82 -18.97
C ALA A 258 12.32 17.20 -18.20
N ALA A 259 13.43 16.49 -18.43
CA ALA A 259 14.71 16.83 -17.84
C ALA A 259 15.20 18.23 -18.26
N ARG A 260 15.09 18.59 -19.55
CA ARG A 260 15.41 19.95 -20.03
C ARG A 260 14.53 21.01 -19.38
N SER A 261 13.23 20.76 -19.24
CA SER A 261 12.30 21.68 -18.57
C SER A 261 12.67 21.92 -17.10
N LEU A 262 13.09 20.87 -16.38
CA LEU A 262 13.62 21.03 -15.02
C LEU A 262 14.89 21.87 -14.99
N ARG A 263 15.84 21.65 -15.91
CA ARG A 263 17.09 22.46 -15.99
C ARG A 263 16.83 23.93 -16.31
N ALA A 264 15.80 24.23 -17.10
CA ALA A 264 15.44 25.60 -17.43
C ALA A 264 15.02 26.44 -16.21
N ASN A 265 14.55 25.80 -15.13
CA ASN A 265 14.21 26.48 -13.87
C ASN A 265 15.45 26.78 -12.97
N LEU A 266 16.65 26.46 -13.43
CA LEU A 266 17.90 26.80 -12.72
C LEU A 266 18.45 28.18 -13.09
N ASN A 267 17.92 28.78 -14.15
CA ASN A 267 18.28 30.13 -14.64
C ASN A 267 17.19 31.13 -14.22
#